data_361c87df61040754c83a45c5c5cf8623
#
_entry.id   361c87df61040754c83a45c5c5cf8623
#
_cell.length_a   1.000
_cell.length_b   1.000
_cell.length_c   1.000
_cell.angle_alpha   90.00
_cell.angle_beta   90.00
_cell.angle_gamma   90.00
#
_symmetry.space_group_name_H-M   'P 1'
#
loop_
_entity.id
_entity.type
_entity.pdbx_description
1 polymer ?
#
loop_
_entity_poly.entity_id
_entity_poly.type
_entity_poly.pdbx_seq_one_letter_code
_entity_poly.pdbx_strand_id
1 'polypeptide(L)'
;MAKKKANKQLIYVVMAALFAAIITVVTASVLHIPTGNGYIHLGDSFIFLAASLLPLPYAIAAAAVGAGLADALTAPIWVIATVIIKSLIVLPFTSKKDKIINARNLIALIPALIVTCVGYYLADRILFGAWDAFAAVIPNVIQVAANAAIYVIFGLALDAAGFKKKVLK
;
A
#
# COMPACT_ATOMS: atom_id res chain seq x y z
N MET A 1 -12.86 -21.42 22.71
CA MET A 1 -13.01 -20.64 21.46
C MET A 1 -12.56 -19.18 21.59
N ALA A 2 -12.95 -18.45 22.62
CA ALA A 2 -12.60 -17.03 22.82
C ALA A 2 -11.09 -16.74 22.84
N LYS A 3 -10.27 -17.51 23.57
CA LYS A 3 -8.80 -17.35 23.65
C LYS A 3 -8.10 -17.49 22.29
N LYS A 4 -8.55 -18.45 21.45
CA LYS A 4 -7.99 -18.63 20.09
C LYS A 4 -8.32 -17.47 19.16
N LYS A 5 -9.52 -16.88 19.30
CA LYS A 5 -9.95 -15.69 18.55
C LYS A 5 -9.16 -14.44 18.97
N ALA A 6 -8.96 -14.24 20.28
CA ALA A 6 -8.17 -13.14 20.82
C ALA A 6 -6.70 -13.19 20.35
N ASN A 7 -6.05 -14.37 20.37
CA ASN A 7 -4.69 -14.54 19.87
C ASN A 7 -4.57 -14.19 18.37
N LYS A 8 -5.59 -14.55 17.58
CA LYS A 8 -5.59 -14.25 16.14
C LYS A 8 -5.73 -12.75 15.87
N GLN A 9 -6.58 -12.06 16.63
CA GLN A 9 -6.71 -10.60 16.54
C GLN A 9 -5.39 -9.91 16.91
N LEU A 10 -4.72 -10.36 17.96
CA LEU A 10 -3.42 -9.82 18.36
C LEU A 10 -2.37 -9.96 17.24
N ILE A 11 -2.32 -11.13 16.57
CA ILE A 11 -1.44 -11.34 15.42
C ILE A 11 -1.74 -10.32 14.31
N TYR A 12 -3.02 -10.07 13.99
CA TYR A 12 -3.37 -9.09 12.95
C TYR A 12 -2.99 -7.66 13.33
N VAL A 13 -3.15 -7.28 14.60
CA VAL A 13 -2.73 -5.94 15.09
C VAL A 13 -1.21 -5.80 15.01
N VAL A 14 -0.45 -6.78 15.49
CA VAL A 14 1.02 -6.77 15.43
C VAL A 14 1.51 -6.73 13.97
N MET A 15 0.91 -7.53 13.10
CA MET A 15 1.26 -7.54 11.67
C MET A 15 0.91 -6.21 10.99
N ALA A 16 -0.23 -5.60 11.33
CA ALA A 16 -0.60 -4.30 10.79
C ALA A 16 0.37 -3.20 11.22
N ALA A 17 0.78 -3.20 12.50
CA ALA A 17 1.78 -2.28 13.01
C ALA A 17 3.16 -2.47 12.34
N LEU A 18 3.57 -3.72 12.13
CA LEU A 18 4.81 -4.05 11.42
C LEU A 18 4.76 -3.57 9.96
N PHE A 19 3.65 -3.83 9.24
CA PHE A 19 3.47 -3.32 7.89
C PHE A 19 3.44 -1.79 7.85
N ALA A 20 2.77 -1.12 8.78
CA ALA A 20 2.78 0.33 8.86
C ALA A 20 4.21 0.88 9.02
N ALA A 21 5.01 0.29 9.91
CA ALA A 21 6.40 0.67 10.10
C ALA A 21 7.25 0.46 8.84
N ILE A 22 7.12 -0.70 8.16
CA ILE A 22 7.83 -1.00 6.91
C ILE A 22 7.41 0.00 5.82
N ILE A 23 6.10 0.25 5.65
CA ILE A 23 5.57 1.21 4.67
C ILE A 23 6.17 2.60 4.95
N THR A 24 6.16 3.05 6.22
CA THR A 24 6.74 4.35 6.59
C THR A 24 8.21 4.44 6.19
N VAL A 25 9.03 3.48 6.61
CA VAL A 25 10.48 3.49 6.36
C VAL A 25 10.77 3.42 4.87
N VAL A 26 10.13 2.48 4.14
CA VAL A 26 10.38 2.32 2.70
C VAL A 26 9.91 3.53 1.90
N THR A 27 8.79 4.13 2.27
CA THR A 27 8.28 5.33 1.60
C THR A 27 9.15 6.55 1.90
N ALA A 28 9.58 6.75 3.15
CA ALA A 28 10.29 7.95 3.57
C ALA A 28 11.78 7.94 3.22
N SER A 29 12.41 6.75 3.08
CA SER A 29 13.88 6.67 2.98
C SER A 29 14.42 5.79 1.85
N VAL A 30 13.73 4.71 1.47
CA VAL A 30 14.23 3.76 0.47
C VAL A 30 13.74 4.13 -0.92
N LEU A 31 14.67 4.50 -1.82
CA LEU A 31 14.33 4.93 -3.19
C LEU A 31 13.26 6.04 -3.23
N HIS A 32 13.45 7.04 -2.39
CA HIS A 32 12.67 8.26 -2.40
C HIS A 32 13.19 9.16 -3.54
N ILE A 33 12.57 9.07 -4.71
CA ILE A 33 12.99 9.80 -5.92
C ILE A 33 12.09 11.03 -6.07
N PRO A 34 12.63 12.25 -5.84
CA PRO A 34 11.84 13.47 -6.01
C PRO A 34 11.31 13.61 -7.43
N THR A 35 10.09 14.09 -7.56
CA THR A 35 9.46 14.54 -8.79
C THR A 35 8.99 15.99 -8.58
N GLY A 36 8.39 16.65 -9.54
CA GLY A 36 8.00 18.05 -9.42
C GLY A 36 7.48 18.46 -8.02
N ASN A 37 6.24 18.09 -7.69
CA ASN A 37 5.62 18.42 -6.39
C ASN A 37 5.52 17.23 -5.43
N GLY A 38 6.03 16.06 -5.80
CA GLY A 38 5.95 14.84 -5.03
C GLY A 38 7.21 13.98 -5.17
N TYR A 39 7.05 12.69 -5.04
CA TYR A 39 8.15 11.73 -5.13
C TYR A 39 7.64 10.32 -5.51
N ILE A 40 8.51 9.53 -6.16
CA ILE A 40 8.29 8.11 -6.41
C ILE A 40 8.90 7.31 -5.26
N HIS A 41 8.18 6.29 -4.78
CA HIS A 41 8.63 5.41 -3.70
C HIS A 41 8.15 3.96 -3.89
N LEU A 42 8.74 3.04 -3.13
CA LEU A 42 8.41 1.61 -3.21
C LEU A 42 7.49 1.10 -2.09
N GLY A 43 6.93 2.00 -1.27
CA GLY A 43 6.08 1.65 -0.13
C GLY A 43 4.78 0.94 -0.50
N ASP A 44 4.21 1.21 -1.68
CA ASP A 44 2.94 0.63 -2.11
C ASP A 44 3.03 -0.89 -2.31
N SER A 45 4.21 -1.44 -2.61
CA SER A 45 4.43 -2.89 -2.67
C SER A 45 4.08 -3.57 -1.34
N PHE A 46 4.42 -2.95 -0.22
CA PHE A 46 4.08 -3.44 1.13
C PHE A 46 2.62 -3.18 1.49
N ILE A 47 1.99 -2.14 0.94
CA ILE A 47 0.54 -1.95 1.04
C ILE A 47 -0.19 -3.10 0.34
N PHE A 48 0.20 -3.47 -0.88
CA PHE A 48 -0.40 -4.59 -1.63
C PHE A 48 -0.18 -5.93 -0.91
N LEU A 49 1.00 -6.14 -0.30
CA LEU A 49 1.27 -7.31 0.54
C LEU A 49 0.37 -7.33 1.78
N ALA A 50 0.25 -6.23 2.51
CA ALA A 50 -0.64 -6.11 3.66
C ALA A 50 -2.10 -6.41 3.29
N ALA A 51 -2.57 -5.85 2.16
CA ALA A 51 -3.92 -6.06 1.64
C ALA A 51 -4.20 -7.52 1.24
N SER A 52 -3.16 -8.24 0.82
CA SER A 52 -3.26 -9.67 0.44
C SER A 52 -3.11 -10.62 1.63
N LEU A 53 -2.57 -10.16 2.75
CA LEU A 53 -2.29 -10.96 3.95
C LEU A 53 -3.30 -10.72 5.07
N LEU A 54 -3.67 -9.47 5.32
CA LEU A 54 -4.46 -9.06 6.47
C LEU A 54 -5.94 -8.90 6.13
N PRO A 55 -6.84 -9.12 7.10
CA PRO A 55 -8.24 -8.72 6.96
C PRO A 55 -8.33 -7.20 6.69
N LEU A 56 -9.33 -6.80 5.90
CA LEU A 56 -9.46 -5.46 5.36
C LEU A 56 -9.26 -4.31 6.36
N PRO A 57 -9.84 -4.31 7.59
CA PRO A 57 -9.63 -3.20 8.53
C PRO A 57 -8.17 -3.01 8.92
N TYR A 58 -7.44 -4.12 9.13
CA TYR A 58 -6.02 -4.09 9.50
C TYR A 58 -5.13 -3.66 8.35
N ALA A 59 -5.47 -4.08 7.12
CA ALA A 59 -4.76 -3.65 5.92
C ALA A 59 -4.94 -2.15 5.65
N ILE A 60 -6.17 -1.63 5.79
CA ILE A 60 -6.45 -0.19 5.69
C ILE A 60 -5.66 0.58 6.77
N ALA A 61 -5.70 0.12 8.02
CA ALA A 61 -4.95 0.78 9.11
C ALA A 61 -3.44 0.81 8.81
N ALA A 62 -2.87 -0.31 8.35
CA ALA A 62 -1.45 -0.38 7.98
C ALA A 62 -1.10 0.59 6.84
N ALA A 63 -1.93 0.65 5.80
CA ALA A 63 -1.71 1.53 4.65
C ALA A 63 -1.85 3.01 5.03
N ALA A 64 -2.96 3.37 5.71
CA ALA A 64 -3.26 4.75 6.08
C ALA A 64 -2.21 5.32 7.06
N VAL A 65 -1.91 4.57 8.13
CA VAL A 65 -0.94 4.99 9.14
C VAL A 65 0.47 4.99 8.57
N GLY A 66 0.86 3.93 7.86
CA GLY A 66 2.22 3.81 7.32
C GLY A 66 2.55 4.89 6.29
N ALA A 67 1.69 5.08 5.29
CA ALA A 67 1.90 6.09 4.27
C ALA A 67 1.68 7.52 4.82
N GLY A 68 0.67 7.71 5.68
CA GLY A 68 0.42 9.00 6.31
C GLY A 68 1.58 9.48 7.19
N LEU A 69 2.21 8.58 7.96
CA LEU A 69 3.41 8.91 8.74
C LEU A 69 4.62 9.23 7.85
N ALA A 70 4.79 8.49 6.75
CA ALA A 70 5.85 8.80 5.79
C ALA A 70 5.73 10.22 5.26
N ASP A 71 4.53 10.60 4.79
CA ASP A 71 4.29 11.94 4.29
C ASP A 71 4.36 13.01 5.38
N ALA A 72 3.90 12.71 6.60
CA ALA A 72 4.05 13.64 7.72
C ALA A 72 5.51 14.01 8.01
N LEU A 73 6.44 13.08 7.74
CA LEU A 73 7.87 13.26 7.92
C LEU A 73 8.56 13.91 6.72
N THR A 74 8.07 13.68 5.49
CA THR A 74 8.80 14.06 4.25
C THR A 74 8.08 15.09 3.39
N ALA A 75 6.74 15.07 3.37
CA ALA A 75 5.91 15.92 2.51
C ALA A 75 4.54 16.18 3.15
N PRO A 76 4.45 16.95 4.27
CA PRO A 76 3.24 17.05 5.09
C PRO A 76 1.96 17.48 4.37
N ILE A 77 2.11 18.26 3.29
CA ILE A 77 0.96 18.71 2.47
C ILE A 77 0.16 17.56 1.86
N TRP A 78 0.79 16.40 1.67
CA TRP A 78 0.18 15.22 1.05
C TRP A 78 -0.56 14.31 2.01
N VAL A 79 -0.37 14.45 3.34
CA VAL A 79 -0.87 13.52 4.36
C VAL A 79 -2.35 13.15 4.16
N ILE A 80 -3.21 14.16 3.98
CA ILE A 80 -4.66 13.92 3.87
C ILE A 80 -4.98 13.16 2.60
N ALA A 81 -4.45 13.59 1.45
CA ALA A 81 -4.65 12.92 0.17
C ALA A 81 -4.13 11.48 0.22
N THR A 82 -2.93 11.28 0.73
CA THR A 82 -2.28 9.97 0.85
C THR A 82 -3.06 9.02 1.73
N VAL A 83 -3.49 9.43 2.92
CA VAL A 83 -4.30 8.59 3.82
C VAL A 83 -5.57 8.09 3.10
N ILE A 84 -6.26 8.96 2.36
CA ILE A 84 -7.46 8.60 1.62
C ILE A 84 -7.11 7.64 0.47
N ILE A 85 -6.15 8.01 -0.38
CA ILE A 85 -5.77 7.23 -1.57
C ILE A 85 -5.25 5.85 -1.16
N LYS A 86 -4.34 5.77 -0.18
CA LYS A 86 -3.75 4.49 0.27
C LYS A 86 -4.75 3.60 0.98
N SER A 87 -5.77 4.16 1.63
CA SER A 87 -6.91 3.38 2.13
C SER A 87 -7.74 2.79 1.00
N LEU A 88 -8.01 3.55 -0.06
CA LEU A 88 -8.81 3.11 -1.19
C LEU A 88 -8.14 2.02 -2.02
N ILE A 89 -6.82 2.09 -2.27
CA ILE A 89 -6.10 1.09 -3.08
C ILE A 89 -6.08 -0.30 -2.42
N VAL A 90 -6.35 -0.41 -1.12
CA VAL A 90 -6.46 -1.69 -0.39
C VAL A 90 -7.75 -2.43 -0.73
N LEU A 91 -8.85 -1.73 -1.02
CA LEU A 91 -10.21 -2.29 -1.12
C LEU A 91 -10.37 -3.43 -2.16
N PRO A 92 -9.74 -3.39 -3.34
CA PRO A 92 -9.90 -4.44 -4.35
C PRO A 92 -9.25 -5.77 -3.98
N PHE A 93 -8.26 -5.76 -3.09
CA PHE A 93 -7.50 -6.94 -2.70
C PHE A 93 -8.27 -7.90 -1.79
N THR A 94 -7.75 -9.11 -1.62
CA THR A 94 -8.33 -10.08 -0.69
C THR A 94 -7.27 -10.90 0.03
N SER A 95 -7.43 -11.02 1.34
CA SER A 95 -6.63 -11.90 2.20
C SER A 95 -7.25 -13.30 2.38
N LYS A 96 -8.44 -13.55 1.81
CA LYS A 96 -9.20 -14.81 2.05
C LYS A 96 -8.66 -16.01 1.26
N LYS A 97 -7.89 -15.79 0.20
CA LYS A 97 -7.29 -16.86 -0.61
C LYS A 97 -6.07 -17.46 0.07
N ASP A 98 -5.73 -18.71 -0.25
CA ASP A 98 -4.57 -19.40 0.34
C ASP A 98 -3.23 -18.80 -0.11
N LYS A 99 -3.17 -18.32 -1.33
CA LYS A 99 -2.00 -17.66 -1.91
C LYS A 99 -2.16 -16.16 -1.88
N ILE A 100 -1.03 -15.46 -1.68
CA ILE A 100 -0.90 -14.01 -1.80
C ILE A 100 -1.10 -13.63 -3.26
N ILE A 101 -0.34 -14.27 -4.16
CA ILE A 101 -0.46 -14.08 -5.60
C ILE A 101 -1.54 -15.00 -6.14
N ASN A 102 -2.67 -14.42 -6.51
CA ASN A 102 -3.82 -15.07 -7.09
C ASN A 102 -4.49 -14.12 -8.09
N ALA A 103 -5.34 -14.65 -8.98
CA ALA A 103 -5.96 -13.88 -10.05
C ALA A 103 -6.68 -12.61 -9.55
N ARG A 104 -7.41 -12.68 -8.42
CA ARG A 104 -8.10 -11.51 -7.86
C ARG A 104 -7.12 -10.42 -7.43
N ASN A 105 -6.04 -10.78 -6.75
CA ASN A 105 -5.06 -9.81 -6.26
C ASN A 105 -4.20 -9.22 -7.40
N LEU A 106 -3.97 -9.98 -8.47
CA LEU A 106 -3.34 -9.44 -9.68
C LEU A 106 -4.26 -8.46 -10.41
N ILE A 107 -5.54 -8.81 -10.57
CA ILE A 107 -6.55 -7.90 -11.16
C ILE A 107 -6.73 -6.64 -10.30
N ALA A 108 -6.61 -6.76 -8.97
CA ALA A 108 -6.73 -5.64 -8.03
C ALA A 108 -5.67 -4.53 -8.26
N LEU A 109 -4.55 -4.84 -8.91
CA LEU A 109 -3.54 -3.84 -9.28
C LEU A 109 -4.07 -2.81 -10.30
N ILE A 110 -5.05 -3.20 -11.14
CA ILE A 110 -5.65 -2.28 -12.14
C ILE A 110 -6.44 -1.16 -11.43
N PRO A 111 -7.45 -1.45 -10.59
CA PRO A 111 -8.12 -0.37 -9.85
C PRO A 111 -7.19 0.36 -8.89
N ALA A 112 -6.15 -0.28 -8.33
CA ALA A 112 -5.17 0.41 -7.52
C ALA A 112 -4.39 1.46 -8.34
N LEU A 113 -3.99 1.15 -9.58
CA LEU A 113 -3.39 2.10 -10.51
C LEU A 113 -4.33 3.27 -10.79
N ILE A 114 -5.59 2.99 -11.13
CA ILE A 114 -6.58 4.03 -11.45
C ILE A 114 -6.78 4.95 -10.24
N VAL A 115 -7.00 4.38 -9.06
CA VAL A 115 -7.22 5.16 -7.82
C VAL A 115 -6.00 6.00 -7.47
N THR A 116 -4.79 5.47 -7.64
CA THR A 116 -3.55 6.23 -7.40
C THR A 116 -3.44 7.40 -8.38
N CYS A 117 -3.53 7.14 -9.68
CA CYS A 117 -3.37 8.20 -10.70
C CYS A 117 -4.47 9.26 -10.59
N VAL A 118 -5.73 8.86 -10.48
CA VAL A 118 -6.85 9.81 -10.37
C VAL A 118 -6.81 10.55 -9.03
N GLY A 119 -6.53 9.84 -7.94
CA GLY A 119 -6.49 10.44 -6.60
C GLY A 119 -5.41 11.52 -6.48
N TYR A 120 -4.18 11.20 -6.90
CA TYR A 120 -3.10 12.20 -6.88
C TYR A 120 -3.29 13.28 -7.93
N TYR A 121 -3.82 12.97 -9.13
CA TYR A 121 -4.20 14.00 -10.10
C TYR A 121 -5.17 15.03 -9.50
N LEU A 122 -6.20 14.57 -8.79
CA LEU A 122 -7.18 15.47 -8.16
C LEU A 122 -6.55 16.26 -7.01
N ALA A 123 -5.69 15.62 -6.21
CA ALA A 123 -4.99 16.29 -5.13
C ALA A 123 -4.02 17.38 -5.65
N ASP A 124 -3.19 17.06 -6.66
CA ASP A 124 -2.30 18.00 -7.32
C ASP A 124 -3.07 19.18 -7.91
N ARG A 125 -4.21 18.89 -8.55
CA ARG A 125 -5.04 19.95 -9.15
C ARG A 125 -5.57 20.93 -8.12
N ILE A 126 -5.91 20.44 -6.93
CA ILE A 126 -6.40 21.26 -5.81
C ILE A 126 -5.24 22.05 -5.18
N LEU A 127 -4.10 21.41 -4.99
CA LEU A 127 -2.97 21.97 -4.24
C LEU A 127 -2.09 22.91 -5.10
N PHE A 128 -1.86 22.57 -6.36
CA PHE A 128 -0.85 23.22 -7.22
C PHE A 128 -1.37 23.69 -8.58
N GLY A 129 -2.52 23.15 -9.04
CA GLY A 129 -3.13 23.56 -10.31
C GLY A 129 -3.04 22.52 -11.41
N ALA A 130 -3.50 22.90 -12.62
CA ALA A 130 -3.72 21.94 -13.70
C ALA A 130 -2.44 21.35 -14.30
N TRP A 131 -1.40 22.15 -14.45
CA TRP A 131 -0.14 21.70 -15.05
C TRP A 131 0.58 20.67 -14.18
N ASP A 132 0.65 20.91 -12.89
CA ASP A 132 1.25 20.00 -11.92
C ASP A 132 0.50 18.67 -11.87
N ALA A 133 -0.84 18.72 -11.92
CA ALA A 133 -1.68 17.54 -11.96
C ALA A 133 -1.37 16.64 -13.18
N PHE A 134 -1.18 17.20 -14.36
CA PHE A 134 -0.78 16.43 -15.56
C PHE A 134 0.64 15.88 -15.43
N ALA A 135 1.57 16.67 -14.93
CA ALA A 135 2.96 16.26 -14.74
C ALA A 135 3.10 15.06 -13.78
N ALA A 136 2.22 14.95 -12.78
CA ALA A 136 2.22 13.86 -11.80
C ALA A 136 1.72 12.51 -12.35
N VAL A 137 0.98 12.46 -13.48
CA VAL A 137 0.37 11.22 -13.97
C VAL A 137 1.42 10.17 -14.33
N ILE A 138 2.45 10.53 -15.12
CA ILE A 138 3.49 9.58 -15.54
C ILE A 138 4.30 9.03 -14.35
N PRO A 139 4.81 9.86 -13.42
CA PRO A 139 5.43 9.37 -12.20
C PRO A 139 4.57 8.39 -11.41
N ASN A 140 3.27 8.66 -11.26
CA ASN A 140 2.36 7.77 -10.55
C ASN A 140 2.17 6.41 -11.27
N VAL A 141 2.08 6.40 -12.60
CA VAL A 141 2.03 5.15 -13.38
C VAL A 141 3.30 4.33 -13.17
N ILE A 142 4.47 4.95 -13.28
CA ILE A 142 5.77 4.30 -13.07
C ILE A 142 5.85 3.75 -11.64
N GLN A 143 5.44 4.54 -10.64
CA GLN A 143 5.42 4.14 -9.24
C GLN A 143 4.58 2.87 -9.05
N VAL A 144 3.33 2.86 -9.51
CA VAL A 144 2.45 1.69 -9.32
C VAL A 144 2.98 0.48 -10.07
N ALA A 145 3.52 0.63 -11.28
CA ALA A 145 4.10 -0.47 -12.05
C ALA A 145 5.32 -1.09 -11.33
N ALA A 146 6.23 -0.26 -10.83
CA ALA A 146 7.39 -0.73 -10.06
C ALA A 146 6.96 -1.45 -8.77
N ASN A 147 6.02 -0.86 -8.03
CA ASN A 147 5.48 -1.46 -6.82
C ASN A 147 4.74 -2.77 -7.07
N ALA A 148 4.00 -2.87 -8.17
CA ALA A 148 3.34 -4.11 -8.59
C ALA A 148 4.34 -5.23 -8.89
N ALA A 149 5.45 -4.92 -9.59
CA ALA A 149 6.51 -5.89 -9.85
C ALA A 149 7.14 -6.41 -8.55
N ILE A 150 7.49 -5.51 -7.63
CA ILE A 150 8.03 -5.87 -6.32
C ILE A 150 7.02 -6.69 -5.50
N TYR A 151 5.76 -6.29 -5.47
CA TYR A 151 4.69 -7.05 -4.83
C TYR A 151 4.59 -8.49 -5.35
N VAL A 152 4.66 -8.69 -6.67
CA VAL A 152 4.61 -10.02 -7.27
C VAL A 152 5.82 -10.85 -6.85
N ILE A 153 7.03 -10.29 -6.92
CA ILE A 153 8.26 -10.99 -6.54
C ILE A 153 8.21 -11.43 -5.07
N PHE A 154 7.94 -10.50 -4.16
CA PHE A 154 7.83 -10.83 -2.73
C PHE A 154 6.66 -11.75 -2.43
N GLY A 155 5.52 -11.54 -3.07
CA GLY A 155 4.34 -12.38 -2.89
C GLY A 155 4.57 -13.82 -3.31
N LEU A 156 5.26 -14.07 -4.44
CA LEU A 156 5.65 -15.40 -4.88
C LEU A 156 6.64 -16.06 -3.91
N ALA A 157 7.63 -15.31 -3.43
CA ALA A 157 8.59 -15.82 -2.44
C ALA A 157 7.91 -16.21 -1.13
N LEU A 158 7.00 -15.38 -0.63
CA LEU A 158 6.23 -15.67 0.59
C LEU A 158 5.26 -16.85 0.40
N ASP A 159 4.66 -16.99 -0.78
CA ASP A 159 3.80 -18.13 -1.12
C ASP A 159 4.62 -19.42 -1.18
N ALA A 160 5.82 -19.41 -1.77
CA ALA A 160 6.74 -20.56 -1.80
C ALA A 160 7.19 -20.97 -0.39
N ALA A 161 7.43 -20.00 0.50
CA ALA A 161 7.76 -20.25 1.91
C ALA A 161 6.57 -20.74 2.76
N GLY A 162 5.35 -20.71 2.21
CA GLY A 162 4.14 -21.07 2.95
C GLY A 162 3.78 -20.11 4.09
N PHE A 163 4.23 -18.85 3.99
CA PHE A 163 4.15 -17.85 5.07
C PHE A 163 2.72 -17.69 5.62
N LYS A 164 1.74 -17.58 4.74
CA LYS A 164 0.34 -17.37 5.13
C LYS A 164 -0.25 -18.50 5.97
N LYS A 165 0.14 -19.75 5.67
CA LYS A 165 -0.29 -20.93 6.43
C LYS A 165 0.39 -20.99 7.79
N LYS A 166 1.67 -20.64 7.86
CA LYS A 166 2.48 -20.74 9.10
C LYS A 166 2.16 -19.64 10.11
N VAL A 167 1.85 -18.43 9.63
CA VAL A 167 1.72 -17.25 10.51
C VAL A 167 0.26 -16.84 10.75
N LEU A 168 -0.62 -16.96 9.74
CA LEU A 168 -1.97 -16.39 9.78
C LEU A 168 -3.10 -17.44 9.87
N LYS A 169 -2.81 -18.73 9.76
CA LYS A 169 -3.76 -19.85 9.92
C LYS A 169 -3.46 -20.69 11.14
#